data_9d0281510da0358b319a494e3036ba5f
#
_entry.id   9d0281510da0358b319a494e3036ba5f
#
_cell.length_a   1.000
_cell.length_b   1.000
_cell.length_c   1.000
_cell.angle_alpha   90.00
_cell.angle_beta   90.00
_cell.angle_gamma   90.00
#
_symmetry.space_group_name_H-M   'P 1'
#
loop_
_entity.id
_entity.type
_entity.pdbx_description
1 polymer ?
#
loop_
_entity_poly.entity_id
_entity_poly.type
_entity_poly.pdbx_seq_one_letter_code
_entity_poly.pdbx_strand_id
1 'polypeptide(L)'
;MEAFGLNSLNIRKLVTSLIFLSIASLVALLFSDDDPSQLNRIQVSLLAINLISFLALLPIVALSARRLFFDYRQKKLGAKLRFRMALAFSGLALIPAMVIFFFAINFMNKGISVWSDADVEKGLSDALMLGRSALDERIQDGLFKTSNIAIQLKGMENIAGLLERKRKENDAIQLSLIDSDLKLLASSSSQVDQLSVRVPTNFEINQATLKQSWTSLDSTADDRYLIRALVPVISFSLNEKPIFLQALFSVDPKLSMMAYSVEETYARYGTLSFMKTPIQYSYALTL
;
A
#
# COMPACT_ATOMS: atom_id res chain seq x y z
N MET A 1 -22.39 42.73 38.12
CA MET A 1 -21.77 41.91 37.06
C MET A 1 -20.58 41.17 37.62
N GLU A 2 -20.91 40.29 38.54
CA GLU A 2 -19.98 39.33 39.19
C GLU A 2 -20.30 37.94 38.66
N ALA A 3 -19.75 37.62 37.50
CA ALA A 3 -19.86 36.27 36.95
C ALA A 3 -18.52 35.89 36.32
N PHE A 4 -17.53 35.70 37.14
CA PHE A 4 -16.34 34.88 37.01
C PHE A 4 -15.36 35.25 38.12
N GLY A 5 -15.74 34.92 39.34
CA GLY A 5 -14.90 35.05 40.54
C GLY A 5 -13.80 33.99 40.61
N LEU A 6 -13.12 33.76 39.51
CA LEU A 6 -11.88 33.01 39.51
C LEU A 6 -10.76 33.95 40.02
N ASN A 7 -10.35 33.72 41.27
CA ASN A 7 -9.24 34.39 41.90
C ASN A 7 -8.05 34.41 40.92
N SER A 8 -7.38 35.54 40.74
CA SER A 8 -6.23 35.71 39.83
C SER A 8 -5.15 34.62 40.00
N LEU A 9 -5.06 34.07 41.22
CA LEU A 9 -4.20 32.96 41.57
C LEU A 9 -4.63 31.63 40.89
N ASN A 10 -5.94 31.39 40.77
CA ASN A 10 -6.50 30.19 40.17
C ASN A 10 -6.37 30.21 38.63
N ILE A 11 -6.51 31.38 38.03
CA ILE A 11 -6.30 31.56 36.58
C ILE A 11 -4.83 31.29 36.21
N ARG A 12 -3.87 31.81 37.02
CA ARG A 12 -2.44 31.55 36.79
C ARG A 12 -2.10 30.05 36.89
N LYS A 13 -2.61 29.36 37.92
CA LYS A 13 -2.41 27.92 38.10
C LYS A 13 -3.02 27.13 36.92
N LEU A 14 -4.20 27.51 36.46
CA LEU A 14 -4.88 26.87 35.34
C LEU A 14 -4.09 27.05 34.02
N VAL A 15 -3.62 28.26 33.74
CA VAL A 15 -2.79 28.56 32.57
C VAL A 15 -1.48 27.75 32.58
N THR A 16 -0.77 27.73 33.74
CA THR A 16 0.47 26.96 33.85
C THR A 16 0.23 25.47 33.73
N SER A 17 -0.87 24.94 34.25
CA SER A 17 -1.25 23.53 34.12
C SER A 17 -1.58 23.17 32.67
N LEU A 18 -2.31 24.01 31.93
CA LEU A 18 -2.62 23.80 30.52
C LEU A 18 -1.38 23.83 29.62
N ILE A 19 -0.46 24.77 29.89
CA ILE A 19 0.82 24.85 29.16
C ILE A 19 1.65 23.58 29.41
N PHE A 20 1.76 23.16 30.67
CA PHE A 20 2.51 21.97 31.05
C PHE A 20 1.90 20.71 30.41
N LEU A 21 0.56 20.58 30.41
CA LEU A 21 -0.16 19.47 29.78
C LEU A 21 0.08 19.43 28.25
N SER A 22 0.06 20.61 27.62
CA SER A 22 0.32 20.72 26.17
C SER A 22 1.75 20.31 25.82
N ILE A 23 2.74 20.79 26.59
CA ILE A 23 4.15 20.41 26.39
C ILE A 23 4.35 18.90 26.62
N ALA A 24 3.79 18.35 27.70
CA ALA A 24 3.88 16.93 28.00
C ALA A 24 3.24 16.06 26.89
N SER A 25 2.10 16.48 26.35
CA SER A 25 1.44 15.82 25.24
C SER A 25 2.25 15.89 23.94
N LEU A 26 2.90 17.03 23.65
CA LEU A 26 3.81 17.15 22.49
C LEU A 26 5.04 16.26 22.63
N VAL A 27 5.64 16.20 23.81
CA VAL A 27 6.79 15.33 24.10
C VAL A 27 6.38 13.85 23.96
N ALA A 28 5.21 13.47 24.50
CA ALA A 28 4.69 12.11 24.35
C ALA A 28 4.46 11.74 22.87
N LEU A 29 4.05 12.70 22.06
CA LEU A 29 3.85 12.50 20.61
C LEU A 29 5.18 12.28 19.87
N LEU A 30 6.28 12.91 20.31
CA LEU A 30 7.63 12.71 19.76
C LEU A 30 8.21 11.32 20.07
N PHE A 31 7.79 10.69 21.17
CA PHE A 31 8.24 9.36 21.59
C PHE A 31 7.24 8.26 21.22
N SER A 32 6.16 8.59 20.55
CA SER A 32 5.20 7.59 20.04
C SER A 32 5.83 6.93 18.83
N ASP A 33 6.31 5.70 19.04
CA ASP A 33 6.93 4.84 18.02
C ASP A 33 5.80 4.22 17.19
N ASP A 34 5.56 4.73 15.98
CA ASP A 34 4.41 4.29 15.22
C ASP A 34 4.66 4.13 13.73
N ASP A 35 4.14 3.03 13.25
CA ASP A 35 3.94 2.72 11.84
C ASP A 35 3.16 3.90 11.17
N PRO A 36 3.76 4.63 10.23
CA PRO A 36 3.13 5.82 9.64
C PRO A 36 1.83 5.51 8.87
N SER A 37 1.49 4.24 8.74
CA SER A 37 0.30 3.78 8.01
C SER A 37 -1.01 3.79 8.81
N GLN A 38 -0.96 3.95 10.16
CA GLN A 38 -2.17 3.95 11.01
C GLN A 38 -2.08 5.03 12.08
N LEU A 39 -2.97 6.03 12.00
CA LEU A 39 -3.20 6.95 13.11
C LEU A 39 -3.68 6.16 14.33
N ASN A 40 -2.76 5.86 15.23
CA ASN A 40 -3.09 5.14 16.45
C ASN A 40 -4.04 5.98 17.32
N ARG A 41 -4.98 5.33 18.03
CA ARG A 41 -5.92 6.00 18.94
C ARG A 41 -5.20 6.92 19.94
N ILE A 42 -3.97 6.56 20.33
CA ILE A 42 -3.13 7.35 21.23
C ILE A 42 -2.73 8.67 20.59
N GLN A 43 -2.26 8.67 19.34
CA GLN A 43 -1.88 9.89 18.61
C GLN A 43 -3.06 10.84 18.43
N VAL A 44 -4.22 10.31 18.04
CA VAL A 44 -5.46 11.10 17.92
C VAL A 44 -5.86 11.72 19.26
N SER A 45 -5.74 11.00 20.38
CA SER A 45 -6.06 11.53 21.69
C SER A 45 -5.08 12.62 22.16
N LEU A 46 -3.78 12.45 21.87
CA LEU A 46 -2.76 13.47 22.18
C LEU A 46 -2.98 14.75 21.36
N LEU A 47 -3.30 14.61 20.07
CA LEU A 47 -3.68 15.74 19.21
C LEU A 47 -4.93 16.46 19.72
N ALA A 48 -5.95 15.71 20.14
CA ALA A 48 -7.17 16.27 20.71
C ALA A 48 -6.88 17.05 22.02
N ILE A 49 -6.02 16.54 22.89
CA ILE A 49 -5.59 17.23 24.12
C ILE A 49 -4.91 18.55 23.78
N ASN A 50 -4.00 18.58 22.78
CA ASN A 50 -3.34 19.82 22.35
C ASN A 50 -4.34 20.82 21.78
N LEU A 51 -5.27 20.38 20.93
CA LEU A 51 -6.31 21.23 20.36
C LEU A 51 -7.22 21.83 21.44
N ILE A 52 -7.66 21.02 22.40
CA ILE A 52 -8.50 21.48 23.53
C ILE A 52 -7.73 22.46 24.40
N SER A 53 -6.45 22.19 24.70
CA SER A 53 -5.59 23.10 25.48
C SER A 53 -5.41 24.42 24.76
N PHE A 54 -5.18 24.43 23.47
CA PHE A 54 -5.07 25.64 22.65
C PHE A 54 -6.38 26.45 22.65
N LEU A 55 -7.52 25.78 22.40
CA LEU A 55 -8.84 26.43 22.43
C LEU A 55 -9.19 27.00 23.80
N ALA A 56 -8.73 26.38 24.89
CA ALA A 56 -8.94 26.88 26.25
C ALA A 56 -8.04 28.08 26.58
N LEU A 57 -6.80 28.13 26.06
CA LEU A 57 -5.87 29.23 26.27
C LEU A 57 -6.24 30.47 25.45
N LEU A 58 -6.78 30.31 24.26
CA LEU A 58 -7.11 31.40 23.34
C LEU A 58 -8.03 32.46 23.94
N PRO A 59 -9.17 32.15 24.59
CA PRO A 59 -10.02 33.14 25.21
C PRO A 59 -9.35 33.86 26.41
N ILE A 60 -8.49 33.15 27.15
CA ILE A 60 -7.76 33.75 28.29
C ILE A 60 -6.78 34.82 27.81
N VAL A 61 -6.04 34.51 26.75
CA VAL A 61 -5.10 35.43 26.09
C VAL A 61 -5.85 36.59 25.46
N ALA A 62 -6.94 36.33 24.74
CA ALA A 62 -7.76 37.35 24.09
C ALA A 62 -8.39 38.33 25.09
N LEU A 63 -8.92 37.82 26.20
CA LEU A 63 -9.47 38.66 27.26
C LEU A 63 -8.39 39.49 27.95
N SER A 64 -7.19 38.93 28.16
CA SER A 64 -6.05 39.65 28.76
C SER A 64 -5.55 40.77 27.83
N ALA A 65 -5.41 40.47 26.53
CA ALA A 65 -5.05 41.45 25.52
C ALA A 65 -6.11 42.58 25.39
N ARG A 66 -7.40 42.19 25.38
CA ARG A 66 -8.51 43.16 25.35
C ARG A 66 -8.49 44.09 26.58
N ARG A 67 -8.26 43.56 27.79
CA ARG A 67 -8.13 44.37 29.02
C ARG A 67 -6.96 45.36 28.93
N LEU A 68 -5.80 44.88 28.45
CA LEU A 68 -4.61 45.72 28.30
C LEU A 68 -4.84 46.86 27.29
N PHE A 69 -5.50 46.55 26.19
CA PHE A 69 -5.86 47.52 25.16
C PHE A 69 -6.88 48.55 25.68
N PHE A 70 -7.87 48.13 26.46
CA PHE A 70 -8.87 49.03 27.06
C PHE A 70 -8.24 49.97 28.10
N ASP A 71 -7.33 49.45 28.97
CA ASP A 71 -6.61 50.26 29.94
C ASP A 71 -5.69 51.30 29.27
N TYR A 72 -5.08 50.92 28.13
CA TYR A 72 -4.30 51.84 27.29
C TYR A 72 -5.18 52.97 26.72
N ARG A 73 -6.35 52.63 26.20
CA ARG A 73 -7.30 53.59 25.60
C ARG A 73 -7.91 54.55 26.66
N GLN A 74 -8.11 54.06 27.87
CA GLN A 74 -8.60 54.87 29.00
C GLN A 74 -7.51 55.74 29.66
N LYS A 75 -6.29 55.76 29.15
CA LYS A 75 -5.15 56.54 29.64
C LYS A 75 -4.87 56.34 31.14
N LYS A 76 -5.12 55.14 31.69
CA LYS A 76 -4.82 54.82 33.10
C LYS A 76 -3.33 54.98 33.38
N LEU A 77 -3.00 55.45 34.60
CA LEU A 77 -1.61 55.62 35.05
C LEU A 77 -0.82 54.30 34.86
N GLY A 78 0.30 54.36 34.14
CA GLY A 78 1.15 53.19 33.86
C GLY A 78 0.67 52.23 32.73
N ALA A 79 -0.54 52.42 32.18
CA ALA A 79 -1.07 51.58 31.12
C ALA A 79 -0.25 51.68 29.81
N LYS A 80 0.28 52.85 29.49
CA LYS A 80 1.10 53.12 28.32
C LYS A 80 2.43 52.32 28.34
N LEU A 81 3.06 52.25 29.54
CA LEU A 81 4.30 51.50 29.72
C LEU A 81 4.03 49.98 29.62
N ARG A 82 2.98 49.48 30.30
CA ARG A 82 2.60 48.04 30.23
C ARG A 82 2.27 47.60 28.80
N PHE A 83 1.55 48.43 28.05
CA PHE A 83 1.21 48.13 26.66
C PHE A 83 2.46 48.07 25.76
N ARG A 84 3.39 49.04 25.88
CA ARG A 84 4.65 49.05 25.13
C ARG A 84 5.53 47.86 25.48
N MET A 85 5.65 47.52 26.75
CA MET A 85 6.41 46.33 27.16
C MET A 85 5.77 45.05 26.67
N ALA A 86 4.45 44.89 26.79
CA ALA A 86 3.75 43.72 26.27
C ALA A 86 3.91 43.58 24.75
N LEU A 87 3.82 44.68 24.00
CA LEU A 87 4.02 44.69 22.56
C LEU A 87 5.47 44.30 22.19
N ALA A 88 6.46 44.86 22.89
CA ALA A 88 7.88 44.56 22.65
C ALA A 88 8.20 43.07 22.91
N PHE A 89 7.76 42.55 24.05
CA PHE A 89 7.98 41.14 24.40
C PHE A 89 7.20 40.18 23.47
N SER A 90 5.94 40.51 23.13
CA SER A 90 5.15 39.74 22.20
C SER A 90 5.78 39.74 20.79
N GLY A 91 6.26 40.89 20.31
CA GLY A 91 6.96 41.00 19.03
C GLY A 91 8.27 40.19 19.01
N LEU A 92 9.07 40.30 20.09
CA LEU A 92 10.32 39.57 20.21
C LEU A 92 10.11 38.04 20.21
N ALA A 93 9.00 37.56 20.78
CA ALA A 93 8.67 36.14 20.83
C ALA A 93 7.96 35.65 19.54
N LEU A 94 6.98 36.42 19.04
CA LEU A 94 6.15 36.03 17.91
C LEU A 94 6.88 36.07 16.56
N ILE A 95 7.77 37.05 16.37
CA ILE A 95 8.47 37.17 15.07
C ILE A 95 9.35 35.96 14.79
N PRO A 96 10.27 35.53 15.71
CA PRO A 96 11.06 34.31 15.48
C PRO A 96 10.19 33.06 15.36
N ALA A 97 9.14 32.95 16.19
CA ALA A 97 8.21 31.82 16.12
C ALA A 97 7.50 31.74 14.76
N MET A 98 7.02 32.85 14.21
CA MET A 98 6.44 32.90 12.86
C MET A 98 7.43 32.49 11.77
N VAL A 99 8.68 32.94 11.87
CA VAL A 99 9.71 32.58 10.91
C VAL A 99 9.97 31.08 10.95
N ILE A 100 10.14 30.51 12.15
CA ILE A 100 10.36 29.06 12.32
C ILE A 100 9.15 28.27 11.80
N PHE A 101 7.93 28.69 12.14
CA PHE A 101 6.69 28.07 11.68
C PHE A 101 6.59 28.06 10.15
N PHE A 102 6.84 29.20 9.52
CA PHE A 102 6.82 29.31 8.05
C PHE A 102 7.89 28.43 7.40
N PHE A 103 9.11 28.39 7.98
CA PHE A 103 10.18 27.53 7.51
C PHE A 103 9.81 26.04 7.67
N ALA A 104 9.26 25.65 8.82
CA ALA A 104 8.86 24.28 9.11
C ALA A 104 7.78 23.78 8.14
N ILE A 105 6.75 24.59 7.89
CA ILE A 105 5.70 24.24 6.91
C ILE A 105 6.27 24.11 5.50
N ASN A 106 7.13 25.04 5.06
CA ASN A 106 7.72 24.97 3.73
C ASN A 106 8.65 23.76 3.58
N PHE A 107 9.45 23.46 4.61
CA PHE A 107 10.32 22.30 4.62
C PHE A 107 9.54 20.99 4.56
N MET A 108 8.48 20.89 5.35
CA MET A 108 7.60 19.75 5.37
C MET A 108 6.89 19.55 4.02
N ASN A 109 6.33 20.62 3.45
CA ASN A 109 5.67 20.54 2.14
C ASN A 109 6.63 20.09 1.04
N LYS A 110 7.88 20.56 1.05
CA LYS A 110 8.91 20.10 0.12
C LYS A 110 9.31 18.65 0.38
N GLY A 111 9.49 18.25 1.64
CA GLY A 111 9.81 16.88 2.01
C GLY A 111 8.73 15.90 1.54
N ILE A 112 7.47 16.19 1.82
CA ILE A 112 6.34 15.36 1.41
C ILE A 112 6.16 15.35 -0.12
N SER A 113 6.43 16.47 -0.82
CA SER A 113 6.34 16.52 -2.28
C SER A 113 7.37 15.62 -2.97
N VAL A 114 8.59 15.53 -2.43
CA VAL A 114 9.64 14.65 -2.97
C VAL A 114 9.26 13.17 -2.89
N TRP A 115 8.56 12.75 -1.84
CA TRP A 115 8.10 11.36 -1.68
C TRP A 115 6.88 11.02 -2.53
N SER A 116 6.11 12.02 -2.92
CA SER A 116 4.87 11.90 -3.69
C SER A 116 5.04 12.47 -5.09
N ASP A 117 6.25 12.39 -5.63
CA ASP A 117 6.53 12.91 -6.96
C ASP A 117 5.86 12.03 -8.02
N ALA A 118 5.24 12.66 -9.00
CA ALA A 118 4.59 11.97 -10.13
C ALA A 118 5.56 11.03 -10.87
N ASP A 119 6.86 11.32 -10.80
CA ASP A 119 7.90 10.50 -11.40
C ASP A 119 8.11 9.18 -10.66
N VAL A 120 7.98 9.15 -9.31
CA VAL A 120 8.07 7.91 -8.51
C VAL A 120 6.84 7.03 -8.77
N GLU A 121 5.64 7.62 -8.78
CA GLU A 121 4.39 6.91 -9.10
C GLU A 121 4.46 6.30 -10.50
N LYS A 122 4.90 7.10 -11.47
CA LYS A 122 5.07 6.64 -12.84
C LYS A 122 6.12 5.53 -12.95
N GLY A 123 7.27 5.70 -12.31
CA GLY A 123 8.33 4.68 -12.30
C GLY A 123 7.88 3.35 -11.71
N LEU A 124 7.13 3.38 -10.60
CA LEU A 124 6.53 2.18 -10.01
C LEU A 124 5.45 1.56 -10.91
N SER A 125 4.60 2.39 -11.51
CA SER A 125 3.58 1.93 -12.46
C SER A 125 4.22 1.29 -13.71
N ASP A 126 5.24 1.91 -14.26
CA ASP A 126 5.98 1.39 -15.41
C ASP A 126 6.68 0.06 -15.06
N ALA A 127 7.28 -0.05 -13.87
CA ALA A 127 7.90 -1.28 -13.38
C ALA A 127 6.87 -2.40 -13.21
N LEU A 128 5.68 -2.09 -12.67
CA LEU A 128 4.57 -3.04 -12.53
C LEU A 128 4.08 -3.51 -13.91
N MET A 129 3.96 -2.60 -14.85
CA MET A 129 3.56 -2.91 -16.23
C MET A 129 4.59 -3.81 -16.93
N LEU A 130 5.88 -3.53 -16.76
CA LEU A 130 6.96 -4.38 -17.29
C LEU A 130 6.92 -5.78 -16.66
N GLY A 131 6.75 -5.89 -15.35
CA GLY A 131 6.63 -7.18 -14.66
C GLY A 131 5.45 -8.00 -15.16
N ARG A 132 4.29 -7.38 -15.34
CA ARG A 132 3.09 -8.02 -15.91
C ARG A 132 3.31 -8.44 -17.36
N SER A 133 3.90 -7.57 -18.18
CA SER A 133 4.19 -7.90 -19.58
C SER A 133 5.17 -9.08 -19.72
N ALA A 134 6.21 -9.12 -18.87
CA ALA A 134 7.15 -10.25 -18.85
C ALA A 134 6.47 -11.57 -18.44
N LEU A 135 5.51 -11.50 -17.50
CA LEU A 135 4.73 -12.65 -17.07
C LEU A 135 3.76 -13.11 -18.17
N ASP A 136 3.07 -12.17 -18.82
CA ASP A 136 2.17 -12.44 -19.95
C ASP A 136 2.93 -13.10 -21.11
N GLU A 137 4.14 -12.62 -21.43
CA GLU A 137 5.00 -13.25 -22.43
C GLU A 137 5.31 -14.72 -22.08
N ARG A 138 5.62 -15.01 -20.83
CA ARG A 138 5.85 -16.40 -20.37
C ARG A 138 4.61 -17.26 -20.44
N ILE A 139 3.44 -16.71 -20.12
CA ILE A 139 2.15 -17.40 -20.26
C ILE A 139 1.89 -17.75 -21.73
N GLN A 140 2.11 -16.80 -22.64
CA GLN A 140 1.93 -17.02 -24.08
C GLN A 140 2.94 -18.05 -24.64
N ASP A 141 4.20 -18.01 -24.21
CA ASP A 141 5.21 -19.02 -24.58
C ASP A 141 4.79 -20.41 -24.09
N GLY A 142 4.35 -20.54 -22.85
CA GLY A 142 3.83 -21.78 -22.29
C GLY A 142 2.62 -22.32 -23.06
N LEU A 143 1.69 -21.46 -23.43
CA LEU A 143 0.53 -21.81 -24.25
C LEU A 143 0.93 -22.26 -25.64
N PHE A 144 1.83 -21.54 -26.31
CA PHE A 144 2.33 -21.88 -27.63
C PHE A 144 3.03 -23.25 -27.65
N LYS A 145 3.91 -23.51 -26.67
CA LYS A 145 4.56 -24.80 -26.47
C LYS A 145 3.54 -25.93 -26.28
N THR A 146 2.54 -25.70 -25.43
CA THR A 146 1.49 -26.67 -25.13
C THR A 146 0.66 -26.97 -26.38
N SER A 147 0.28 -25.94 -27.14
CA SER A 147 -0.47 -26.09 -28.40
C SER A 147 0.32 -26.90 -29.45
N ASN A 148 1.61 -26.63 -29.59
CA ASN A 148 2.47 -27.36 -30.49
C ASN A 148 2.61 -28.84 -30.08
N ILE A 149 2.71 -29.14 -28.80
CA ILE A 149 2.74 -30.51 -28.28
C ILE A 149 1.40 -31.19 -28.53
N ALA A 150 0.27 -30.52 -28.30
CA ALA A 150 -1.07 -31.06 -28.50
C ALA A 150 -1.28 -31.49 -29.98
N ILE A 151 -0.79 -30.69 -30.94
CA ILE A 151 -0.83 -31.03 -32.39
C ILE A 151 -0.02 -32.27 -32.69
N GLN A 152 1.15 -32.45 -32.06
CA GLN A 152 2.05 -33.58 -32.30
C GLN A 152 1.59 -34.89 -31.63
N LEU A 153 0.74 -34.82 -30.61
CA LEU A 153 0.18 -35.98 -29.91
C LEU A 153 -0.85 -36.74 -30.76
N LYS A 154 -1.31 -36.14 -31.84
CA LYS A 154 -2.33 -36.70 -32.70
C LYS A 154 -1.86 -37.97 -33.39
N GLY A 155 -2.60 -39.09 -33.18
CA GLY A 155 -2.40 -40.35 -33.91
C GLY A 155 -1.18 -41.19 -33.50
N MET A 156 -0.59 -40.92 -32.31
CA MET A 156 0.58 -41.67 -31.84
C MET A 156 0.20 -42.81 -30.89
N GLU A 157 0.76 -44.00 -31.10
CA GLU A 157 0.50 -45.20 -30.29
C GLU A 157 1.23 -45.17 -28.92
N ASN A 158 2.40 -44.54 -28.80
CA ASN A 158 3.17 -44.49 -27.56
C ASN A 158 3.13 -43.09 -26.91
N ILE A 159 1.99 -42.76 -26.30
CA ILE A 159 1.74 -41.45 -25.70
C ILE A 159 2.66 -41.16 -24.51
N ALA A 160 2.94 -42.15 -23.65
CA ALA A 160 3.74 -41.94 -22.44
C ALA A 160 5.19 -41.56 -22.74
N GLY A 161 5.84 -42.29 -23.67
CA GLY A 161 7.21 -41.99 -24.08
C GLY A 161 7.34 -40.64 -24.82
N LEU A 162 6.30 -40.28 -25.56
CA LEU A 162 6.26 -38.99 -26.25
C LEU A 162 6.10 -37.83 -25.25
N LEU A 163 5.20 -37.96 -24.28
CA LEU A 163 5.03 -36.95 -23.22
C LEU A 163 6.31 -36.69 -22.44
N GLU A 164 7.04 -37.78 -22.08
CA GLU A 164 8.32 -37.67 -21.38
C GLU A 164 9.37 -36.91 -22.21
N ARG A 165 9.49 -37.23 -23.48
CA ARG A 165 10.40 -36.54 -24.40
C ARG A 165 10.01 -35.09 -24.59
N LYS A 166 8.72 -34.81 -24.85
CA LYS A 166 8.22 -33.44 -25.05
C LYS A 166 8.30 -32.60 -23.82
N ARG A 167 8.09 -33.20 -22.64
CA ARG A 167 8.31 -32.52 -21.36
C ARG A 167 9.74 -32.00 -21.24
N LYS A 168 10.73 -32.85 -21.51
CA LYS A 168 12.16 -32.50 -21.44
C LYS A 168 12.55 -31.49 -22.53
N GLU A 169 12.07 -31.64 -23.77
CA GLU A 169 12.36 -30.72 -24.87
C GLU A 169 11.83 -29.29 -24.63
N ASN A 170 10.76 -29.15 -23.87
CA ASN A 170 10.10 -27.86 -23.65
C ASN A 170 10.26 -27.32 -22.20
N ASP A 171 11.12 -27.93 -21.37
CA ASP A 171 11.36 -27.58 -19.99
C ASP A 171 10.09 -27.52 -19.15
N ALA A 172 9.10 -28.36 -19.47
CA ALA A 172 7.87 -28.42 -18.67
C ALA A 172 8.12 -29.25 -17.41
N ILE A 173 7.53 -28.79 -16.30
CA ILE A 173 7.55 -29.54 -15.03
C ILE A 173 6.68 -30.78 -15.15
N GLN A 174 5.50 -30.64 -15.78
CA GLN A 174 4.56 -31.73 -15.96
C GLN A 174 3.80 -31.56 -17.26
N LEU A 175 3.56 -32.69 -17.95
CA LEU A 175 2.59 -32.82 -19.04
C LEU A 175 1.60 -33.88 -18.64
N SER A 176 0.31 -33.61 -18.75
CA SER A 176 -0.77 -34.54 -18.42
C SER A 176 -1.84 -34.54 -19.50
N LEU A 177 -2.27 -35.71 -19.91
CA LEU A 177 -3.40 -35.91 -20.82
C LEU A 177 -4.63 -36.25 -19.97
N ILE A 178 -5.71 -35.53 -20.19
CA ILE A 178 -6.91 -35.60 -19.37
C ILE A 178 -8.14 -35.64 -20.26
N ASP A 179 -9.06 -36.55 -19.97
CA ASP A 179 -10.37 -36.63 -20.61
C ASP A 179 -11.33 -35.54 -20.14
N SER A 180 -12.38 -35.29 -20.91
CA SER A 180 -13.50 -34.40 -20.52
C SER A 180 -14.16 -34.79 -19.19
N ASP A 181 -14.07 -36.03 -18.74
CA ASP A 181 -14.56 -36.52 -17.46
C ASP A 181 -13.51 -36.35 -16.32
N LEU A 182 -12.47 -35.56 -16.54
CA LEU A 182 -11.37 -35.27 -15.58
C LEU A 182 -10.52 -36.52 -15.28
N LYS A 183 -10.60 -37.55 -16.08
CA LYS A 183 -9.79 -38.75 -15.90
C LYS A 183 -8.41 -38.56 -16.52
N LEU A 184 -7.38 -38.84 -15.73
CA LEU A 184 -5.98 -38.81 -16.18
C LEU A 184 -5.72 -40.02 -17.08
N LEU A 185 -5.36 -39.76 -18.32
CA LEU A 185 -5.05 -40.81 -19.33
C LEU A 185 -3.55 -41.13 -19.33
N ALA A 186 -2.71 -40.11 -19.26
CA ALA A 186 -1.25 -40.24 -19.20
C ALA A 186 -0.64 -39.01 -18.54
N SER A 187 0.51 -39.18 -17.89
CA SER A 187 1.25 -38.07 -17.27
C SER A 187 2.74 -38.32 -17.29
N SER A 188 3.50 -37.23 -17.46
CA SER A 188 4.94 -37.21 -17.27
C SER A 188 5.30 -36.00 -16.39
N SER A 189 6.04 -36.23 -15.29
CA SER A 189 6.47 -35.22 -14.36
C SER A 189 7.97 -35.31 -14.09
N SER A 190 8.61 -34.16 -13.86
CA SER A 190 10.01 -34.08 -13.46
C SER A 190 10.22 -34.33 -11.96
N GLN A 191 9.18 -34.15 -11.15
CA GLN A 191 9.21 -34.28 -9.68
C GLN A 191 8.19 -35.34 -9.27
N VAL A 192 8.69 -36.53 -8.88
CA VAL A 192 7.84 -37.67 -8.53
C VAL A 192 7.15 -37.49 -7.17
N ASP A 193 7.74 -36.71 -6.25
CA ASP A 193 7.31 -36.69 -4.84
C ASP A 193 6.50 -35.45 -4.37
N GLN A 194 6.35 -34.40 -5.18
CA GLN A 194 5.78 -33.15 -4.68
C GLN A 194 4.57 -32.60 -5.43
N LEU A 195 4.23 -33.11 -6.57
CA LEU A 195 3.07 -32.66 -7.34
C LEU A 195 2.01 -33.76 -7.37
N SER A 196 1.06 -33.71 -6.43
CA SER A 196 -0.24 -34.33 -6.74
C SER A 196 -0.69 -33.71 -8.05
N VAL A 197 -0.93 -34.56 -9.08
CA VAL A 197 -1.44 -34.10 -10.39
C VAL A 197 -2.67 -33.27 -10.13
N ARG A 198 -2.53 -31.93 -10.24
CA ARG A 198 -3.66 -31.04 -10.05
C ARG A 198 -4.53 -31.16 -11.29
N VAL A 199 -5.60 -31.91 -11.13
CA VAL A 199 -6.60 -32.10 -12.18
C VAL A 199 -7.32 -30.79 -12.41
N PRO A 200 -7.55 -30.33 -13.63
CA PRO A 200 -8.31 -29.15 -13.93
C PRO A 200 -9.75 -29.27 -13.42
N THR A 201 -10.39 -28.17 -13.14
CA THR A 201 -11.81 -28.11 -12.78
C THR A 201 -12.70 -28.19 -14.03
N ASN A 202 -13.99 -28.54 -13.84
CA ASN A 202 -14.97 -28.51 -14.93
C ASN A 202 -15.07 -27.11 -15.59
N PHE A 203 -14.88 -26.05 -14.81
CA PHE A 203 -14.86 -24.68 -15.31
C PHE A 203 -13.69 -24.46 -16.28
N GLU A 204 -12.49 -24.92 -15.94
CA GLU A 204 -11.28 -24.77 -16.75
C GLU A 204 -11.40 -25.55 -18.06
N ILE A 205 -11.93 -26.76 -18.00
CA ILE A 205 -12.22 -27.58 -19.20
C ILE A 205 -13.23 -26.89 -20.11
N ASN A 206 -14.32 -26.36 -19.55
CA ASN A 206 -15.31 -25.62 -20.34
C ASN A 206 -14.72 -24.38 -20.99
N GLN A 207 -13.87 -23.63 -20.28
CA GLN A 207 -13.18 -22.47 -20.86
C GLN A 207 -12.20 -22.86 -21.96
N ALA A 208 -11.43 -23.95 -21.77
CA ALA A 208 -10.52 -24.47 -22.78
C ALA A 208 -11.25 -24.96 -24.02
N THR A 209 -12.45 -25.52 -23.87
CA THR A 209 -13.31 -25.93 -24.98
C THR A 209 -13.83 -24.73 -25.77
N LEU A 210 -14.37 -23.71 -25.06
CA LEU A 210 -14.98 -22.53 -25.70
C LEU A 210 -13.95 -21.63 -26.37
N LYS A 211 -12.78 -21.44 -25.75
CA LYS A 211 -11.71 -20.55 -26.23
C LYS A 211 -10.58 -21.25 -26.98
N GLN A 212 -10.68 -22.56 -27.17
CA GLN A 212 -9.63 -23.44 -27.70
C GLN A 212 -8.33 -23.49 -26.89
N SER A 213 -8.30 -22.79 -25.74
CA SER A 213 -7.19 -22.82 -24.79
C SER A 213 -7.57 -22.13 -23.50
N TRP A 214 -6.90 -22.49 -22.42
CA TRP A 214 -7.03 -21.83 -21.15
C TRP A 214 -5.68 -21.79 -20.41
N THR A 215 -5.39 -20.69 -19.75
CA THR A 215 -4.17 -20.50 -18.96
C THR A 215 -4.48 -19.96 -17.60
N SER A 216 -3.72 -20.36 -16.60
CA SER A 216 -3.72 -19.75 -15.25
C SER A 216 -2.33 -19.65 -14.70
N LEU A 217 -2.19 -18.74 -13.74
CA LEU A 217 -1.02 -18.63 -12.89
C LEU A 217 -1.38 -19.22 -11.52
N ASP A 218 -0.75 -20.32 -11.16
CA ASP A 218 -0.95 -20.98 -9.88
C ASP A 218 0.20 -20.66 -8.93
N SER A 219 -0.09 -20.32 -7.67
CA SER A 219 0.94 -20.20 -6.65
C SER A 219 1.13 -21.55 -5.94
N THR A 220 2.38 -21.89 -5.66
CA THR A 220 2.76 -23.06 -4.85
C THR A 220 2.96 -22.64 -3.40
N ALA A 221 2.94 -23.60 -2.46
CA ALA A 221 3.19 -23.35 -1.03
C ALA A 221 4.55 -22.68 -0.74
N ASP A 222 5.50 -22.77 -1.67
CA ASP A 222 6.84 -22.17 -1.58
C ASP A 222 6.93 -20.79 -2.28
N ASP A 223 5.83 -20.07 -2.43
CA ASP A 223 5.74 -18.76 -3.12
C ASP A 223 6.30 -18.75 -4.56
N ARG A 224 6.32 -19.91 -5.19
CA ARG A 224 6.67 -20.03 -6.62
C ARG A 224 5.43 -20.02 -7.48
N TYR A 225 5.51 -19.32 -8.61
CA TYR A 225 4.44 -19.31 -9.59
C TYR A 225 4.66 -20.39 -10.64
N LEU A 226 3.57 -21.07 -10.98
CA LEU A 226 3.49 -22.03 -12.07
C LEU A 226 2.50 -21.54 -13.11
N ILE A 227 2.90 -21.59 -14.36
CA ILE A 227 2.00 -21.37 -15.50
C ILE A 227 1.36 -22.70 -15.84
N ARG A 228 0.03 -22.75 -15.78
CA ARG A 228 -0.77 -23.87 -16.27
C ARG A 228 -1.37 -23.50 -17.61
N ALA A 229 -1.11 -24.30 -18.62
CA ALA A 229 -1.76 -24.21 -19.93
C ALA A 229 -2.59 -25.45 -20.17
N LEU A 230 -3.83 -25.28 -20.62
CA LEU A 230 -4.77 -26.34 -20.96
C LEU A 230 -5.23 -26.13 -22.40
N VAL A 231 -5.00 -27.14 -23.28
CA VAL A 231 -5.30 -27.07 -24.70
C VAL A 231 -6.02 -28.33 -25.13
N PRO A 232 -7.12 -28.25 -25.90
CA PRO A 232 -7.75 -29.45 -26.47
C PRO A 232 -6.86 -30.12 -27.49
N VAL A 233 -6.73 -31.44 -27.40
CA VAL A 233 -6.11 -32.26 -28.41
C VAL A 233 -7.16 -32.57 -29.47
N ILE A 234 -7.03 -31.99 -30.64
CA ILE A 234 -8.01 -32.16 -31.74
C ILE A 234 -7.97 -33.57 -32.25
N SER A 235 -9.02 -34.35 -31.96
CA SER A 235 -9.28 -35.67 -32.61
C SER A 235 -10.15 -35.48 -33.84
N PHE A 236 -9.89 -36.24 -34.91
CA PHE A 236 -10.74 -36.16 -36.10
C PHE A 236 -11.97 -37.07 -36.05
N SER A 237 -12.14 -37.81 -34.99
CA SER A 237 -13.30 -38.67 -34.80
C SER A 237 -14.44 -37.92 -34.11
N LEU A 238 -15.55 -37.79 -34.80
CA LEU A 238 -16.77 -37.11 -34.30
C LEU A 238 -17.41 -37.81 -33.07
N ASN A 239 -16.97 -39.04 -32.77
CA ASN A 239 -17.52 -39.85 -31.68
C ASN A 239 -16.58 -40.01 -30.48
N GLU A 240 -15.39 -39.42 -30.50
CA GLU A 240 -14.47 -39.49 -29.36
C GLU A 240 -14.66 -38.32 -28.41
N LYS A 241 -14.56 -38.60 -27.11
CA LYS A 241 -14.60 -37.54 -26.08
C LYS A 241 -13.39 -36.63 -26.28
N PRO A 242 -13.57 -35.31 -26.12
CA PRO A 242 -12.46 -34.38 -26.21
C PRO A 242 -11.41 -34.68 -25.14
N ILE A 243 -10.16 -34.73 -25.56
CA ILE A 243 -8.99 -34.93 -24.72
C ILE A 243 -8.25 -33.60 -24.60
N PHE A 244 -7.73 -33.29 -23.43
CA PHE A 244 -7.02 -32.06 -23.14
C PHE A 244 -5.58 -32.36 -22.73
N LEU A 245 -4.64 -31.58 -23.24
CA LEU A 245 -3.26 -31.56 -22.79
C LEU A 245 -3.13 -30.44 -21.77
N GLN A 246 -2.75 -30.78 -20.54
CA GLN A 246 -2.35 -29.84 -19.51
C GLN A 246 -0.83 -29.82 -19.42
N ALA A 247 -0.23 -28.65 -19.48
CA ALA A 247 1.18 -28.41 -19.23
C ALA A 247 1.38 -27.46 -18.04
N LEU A 248 2.40 -27.75 -17.23
CA LEU A 248 2.85 -26.90 -16.14
C LEU A 248 4.29 -26.47 -16.41
N PHE A 249 4.51 -25.15 -16.40
CA PHE A 249 5.84 -24.55 -16.55
C PHE A 249 6.20 -23.74 -15.29
N SER A 250 7.49 -23.75 -14.96
CA SER A 250 7.99 -22.91 -13.87
C SER A 250 8.16 -21.46 -14.33
N VAL A 251 7.74 -20.53 -13.53
CA VAL A 251 8.16 -19.14 -13.65
C VAL A 251 9.50 -18.99 -12.92
N ASP A 252 10.44 -18.24 -13.52
CA ASP A 252 11.72 -17.95 -12.87
C ASP A 252 11.46 -17.36 -11.46
N PRO A 253 12.06 -17.93 -10.39
CA PRO A 253 11.88 -17.42 -9.03
C PRO A 253 12.25 -15.95 -8.89
N LYS A 254 13.25 -15.46 -9.65
CA LYS A 254 13.63 -14.06 -9.65
C LYS A 254 12.52 -13.16 -10.20
N LEU A 255 11.89 -13.59 -11.31
CA LEU A 255 10.77 -12.85 -11.91
C LEU A 255 9.56 -12.82 -10.95
N SER A 256 9.27 -13.94 -10.30
CA SER A 256 8.21 -14.05 -9.30
C SER A 256 8.44 -13.10 -8.11
N MET A 257 9.65 -13.10 -7.54
CA MET A 257 10.01 -12.19 -6.45
C MET A 257 9.98 -10.72 -6.88
N MET A 258 10.48 -10.40 -8.08
CA MET A 258 10.43 -9.02 -8.60
C MET A 258 9.00 -8.54 -8.80
N ALA A 259 8.14 -9.36 -9.40
CA ALA A 259 6.73 -9.00 -9.60
C ALA A 259 6.02 -8.76 -8.26
N TYR A 260 6.23 -9.64 -7.28
CA TYR A 260 5.67 -9.50 -5.94
C TYR A 260 6.18 -8.24 -5.21
N SER A 261 7.50 -8.00 -5.24
CA SER A 261 8.09 -6.83 -4.56
C SER A 261 7.63 -5.50 -5.17
N VAL A 262 7.46 -5.44 -6.49
CA VAL A 262 6.94 -4.24 -7.17
C VAL A 262 5.47 -4.03 -6.83
N GLU A 263 4.65 -5.10 -6.81
CA GLU A 263 3.23 -5.02 -6.46
C GLU A 263 3.05 -4.56 -5.00
N GLU A 264 3.81 -5.12 -4.07
CA GLU A 264 3.80 -4.71 -2.66
C GLU A 264 4.24 -3.24 -2.50
N THR A 265 5.32 -2.86 -3.17
CA THR A 265 5.83 -1.47 -3.13
C THR A 265 4.82 -0.50 -3.72
N TYR A 266 4.17 -0.85 -4.84
CA TYR A 266 3.13 -0.04 -5.45
C TYR A 266 1.91 0.12 -4.53
N ALA A 267 1.47 -0.96 -3.88
CA ALA A 267 0.37 -0.92 -2.92
C ALA A 267 0.71 -0.03 -1.70
N ARG A 268 1.92 -0.16 -1.14
CA ARG A 268 2.41 0.71 -0.06
C ARG A 268 2.50 2.18 -0.49
N TYR A 269 3.00 2.44 -1.67
CA TYR A 269 3.08 3.80 -2.22
C TYR A 269 1.69 4.42 -2.38
N GLY A 270 0.72 3.67 -2.90
CA GLY A 270 -0.68 4.11 -3.01
C GLY A 270 -1.27 4.52 -1.66
N THR A 271 -1.01 3.75 -0.61
CA THR A 271 -1.45 4.05 0.76
C THR A 271 -0.79 5.33 1.28
N LEU A 272 0.53 5.48 1.11
CA LEU A 272 1.27 6.66 1.54
C LEU A 272 0.85 7.92 0.77
N SER A 273 0.63 7.81 -0.53
CA SER A 273 0.15 8.91 -1.38
C SER A 273 -1.25 9.39 -0.95
N PHE A 274 -2.15 8.47 -0.63
CA PHE A 274 -3.48 8.80 -0.10
C PHE A 274 -3.40 9.53 1.26
N MET A 275 -2.46 9.13 2.12
CA MET A 275 -2.27 9.74 3.45
C MET A 275 -1.53 11.09 3.42
N LYS A 276 -1.00 11.52 2.28
CA LYS A 276 -0.27 12.79 2.13
C LYS A 276 -1.04 13.98 2.70
N THR A 277 -2.27 14.16 2.26
CA THR A 277 -3.11 15.29 2.65
C THR A 277 -3.49 15.25 4.14
N PRO A 278 -3.99 14.14 4.71
CA PRO A 278 -4.23 14.02 6.15
C PRO A 278 -2.98 14.29 7.00
N ILE A 279 -1.82 13.79 6.60
CA ILE A 279 -0.56 13.99 7.32
C ILE A 279 -0.17 15.47 7.31
N GLN A 280 -0.27 16.17 6.18
CA GLN A 280 0.01 17.60 6.08
C GLN A 280 -0.87 18.42 7.02
N TYR A 281 -2.17 18.13 7.06
CA TYR A 281 -3.10 18.81 7.97
C TYR A 281 -2.82 18.50 9.44
N SER A 282 -2.50 17.25 9.77
CA SER A 282 -2.14 16.84 11.12
C SER A 282 -0.92 17.60 11.64
N TYR A 283 0.13 17.66 10.85
CA TYR A 283 1.35 18.41 11.24
C TYR A 283 1.12 19.93 11.29
N ALA A 284 0.37 20.50 10.34
CA ALA A 284 0.05 21.93 10.39
C ALA A 284 -0.78 22.32 11.64
N LEU A 285 -1.51 21.38 12.20
CA LEU A 285 -2.34 21.58 13.39
C LEU A 285 -1.54 21.40 14.70
N THR A 286 -0.41 20.67 14.64
CA THR A 286 0.49 20.41 15.78
C THR A 286 1.61 21.45 15.91
N LEU A 287 1.99 22.09 14.82
CA LEU A 287 2.95 23.21 14.79
C LEU A 287 2.30 24.52 15.21
#